data_08dcc294741ae8c6f9530ea70eefea8e
#
_entry.id   08dcc294741ae8c6f9530ea70eefea8e
#
_cell.length_a   1.000
_cell.length_b   1.000
_cell.length_c   1.000
_cell.angle_alpha   90.00
_cell.angle_beta   90.00
_cell.angle_gamma   90.00
#
_symmetry.space_group_name_H-M   'P 1'
#
loop_
_entity.id
_entity.type
_entity.pdbx_description
1 polymer ?
#
loop_
_entity_poly.entity_id
_entity_poly.type
_entity_poly.pdbx_seq_one_letter_code
_entity_poly.pdbx_strand_id
1 'polypeptide(L)'
;MTRVSFDLSRAKQMNLSEFVDSISLVLLETNDYSLLKSVQALNVTDSLFIVEDKGVMLSFNKRGDFLFSTCSLQGEGPHDYYSGMDFTLLPEGNIEVFDAVRCKLLSYNKEFQYVSTYKLPKDILPVSGYLYLSDDYRLFINKNELKLFSVSENKIVDMYEELGIPHFNIFNKNGFQVKGNSIFVSTKHQNYYYELIVDKKKLELRAICEFDFGDEANLDLADFPKGKDERFYLKYFDNNPRKSYVTDKYVDDERNMCFFIYDNKSYFAYQNRRMGINQVYYNEISTQEQFMLANFYKNGVFYYVSEPLYLQFLVDKSLMSLEDINKIELIREDDNPVIICYKLK
;
A
#
# COMPACT_ATOMS: atom_id res chain seq x y z
N MET A 1 6.72 -21.84 6.93
CA MET A 1 7.11 -20.85 5.88
C MET A 1 7.14 -21.56 4.54
N THR A 2 6.48 -20.98 3.53
CA THR A 2 6.46 -21.50 2.16
C THR A 2 7.57 -20.80 1.37
N ARG A 3 8.37 -21.55 0.58
CA ARG A 3 9.34 -20.98 -0.36
C ARG A 3 8.77 -21.06 -1.76
N VAL A 4 8.78 -19.94 -2.49
CA VAL A 4 8.30 -19.82 -3.86
C VAL A 4 9.46 -19.39 -4.74
N SER A 5 9.95 -20.31 -5.57
CA SER A 5 11.10 -20.05 -6.44
C SER A 5 10.65 -19.60 -7.80
N PHE A 6 11.35 -18.61 -8.35
CA PHE A 6 11.13 -18.02 -9.65
C PHE A 6 12.41 -18.07 -10.49
N ASP A 7 12.29 -18.53 -11.73
CA ASP A 7 13.42 -18.64 -12.67
C ASP A 7 13.52 -17.36 -13.50
N LEU A 8 14.45 -16.47 -13.16
CA LEU A 8 14.69 -15.23 -13.88
C LEU A 8 15.19 -15.43 -15.32
N SER A 9 15.83 -16.59 -15.61
CA SER A 9 16.30 -16.89 -16.96
C SER A 9 15.15 -17.12 -17.95
N ARG A 10 13.96 -17.40 -17.43
CA ARG A 10 12.71 -17.59 -18.21
C ARG A 10 11.79 -16.38 -18.15
N ALA A 11 12.27 -15.25 -17.68
CA ALA A 11 11.48 -14.04 -17.64
C ALA A 11 11.05 -13.62 -19.06
N LYS A 12 9.79 -13.21 -19.19
CA LYS A 12 9.20 -12.75 -20.45
C LYS A 12 8.90 -11.25 -20.36
N GLN A 13 8.85 -10.61 -21.52
CA GLN A 13 8.28 -9.27 -21.57
C GLN A 13 6.84 -9.30 -21.06
N MET A 14 6.47 -8.29 -20.28
CA MET A 14 5.16 -8.23 -19.66
C MET A 14 4.04 -8.16 -20.71
N ASN A 15 3.06 -9.03 -20.53
CA ASN A 15 1.82 -9.03 -21.27
C ASN A 15 0.68 -9.21 -20.28
N LEU A 16 -0.12 -8.16 -20.09
CA LEU A 16 -1.20 -8.16 -19.11
C LEU A 16 -2.17 -9.32 -19.31
N SER A 17 -2.48 -9.70 -20.54
CA SER A 17 -3.41 -10.78 -20.84
C SER A 17 -2.97 -12.16 -20.32
N GLU A 18 -1.71 -12.34 -19.93
CA GLU A 18 -1.25 -13.63 -19.36
C GLU A 18 -1.72 -13.82 -17.90
N PHE A 19 -1.88 -12.74 -17.13
CA PHE A 19 -2.22 -12.81 -15.70
C PHE A 19 -3.40 -11.93 -15.27
N VAL A 20 -3.83 -10.97 -16.10
CA VAL A 20 -5.04 -10.18 -15.90
C VAL A 20 -6.21 -10.81 -16.64
N ASP A 21 -7.33 -10.96 -15.94
CA ASP A 21 -8.61 -11.47 -16.48
C ASP A 21 -9.40 -10.34 -17.16
N SER A 22 -9.49 -9.19 -16.48
CA SER A 22 -10.21 -8.02 -16.98
C SER A 22 -9.70 -6.73 -16.35
N ILE A 23 -9.91 -5.62 -17.08
CA ILE A 23 -9.64 -4.26 -16.64
C ILE A 23 -10.94 -3.48 -16.60
N SER A 24 -11.24 -2.82 -15.50
CA SER A 24 -12.38 -1.90 -15.39
C SER A 24 -11.97 -0.55 -14.82
N LEU A 25 -12.76 0.49 -15.12
CA LEU A 25 -12.48 1.87 -14.73
C LEU A 25 -13.57 2.39 -13.80
N VAL A 26 -13.13 3.07 -12.75
CA VAL A 26 -14.01 3.87 -11.90
C VAL A 26 -13.61 5.33 -12.04
N LEU A 27 -14.50 6.11 -12.66
CA LEU A 27 -14.36 7.55 -12.80
C LEU A 27 -14.80 8.19 -11.49
N LEU A 28 -13.90 8.89 -10.82
CA LEU A 28 -14.24 9.61 -9.59
C LEU A 28 -14.97 10.91 -9.96
N GLU A 29 -16.13 11.13 -9.36
CA GLU A 29 -16.92 12.35 -9.59
C GLU A 29 -16.08 13.59 -9.35
N THR A 30 -16.08 14.51 -10.34
CA THR A 30 -15.36 15.77 -10.30
C THR A 30 -16.33 16.92 -10.06
N ASN A 31 -16.23 17.56 -8.90
CA ASN A 31 -16.96 18.76 -8.56
C ASN A 31 -16.16 19.61 -7.56
N ASP A 32 -16.63 20.77 -7.18
CA ASP A 32 -15.93 21.71 -6.28
C ASP A 32 -15.59 21.12 -4.91
N TYR A 33 -16.29 20.05 -4.48
CA TYR A 33 -16.10 19.40 -3.17
C TYR A 33 -15.25 18.14 -3.26
N SER A 34 -15.12 17.56 -4.44
CA SER A 34 -14.45 16.27 -4.66
C SER A 34 -13.16 16.37 -5.46
N LEU A 35 -12.73 17.58 -5.85
CA LEU A 35 -11.54 17.77 -6.68
C LEU A 35 -10.26 17.31 -5.95
N LEU A 36 -9.59 16.33 -6.53
CA LEU A 36 -8.32 15.78 -6.08
C LEU A 36 -7.17 16.51 -6.74
N LYS A 37 -6.12 16.80 -5.97
CA LYS A 37 -4.91 17.52 -6.47
C LYS A 37 -3.67 16.64 -6.51
N SER A 38 -3.57 15.68 -5.58
CA SER A 38 -2.39 14.83 -5.45
C SER A 38 -2.73 13.62 -4.58
N VAL A 39 -3.14 12.54 -5.19
CA VAL A 39 -3.49 11.30 -4.48
C VAL A 39 -2.25 10.72 -3.80
N GLN A 40 -2.28 10.61 -2.49
CA GLN A 40 -1.19 10.09 -1.67
C GLN A 40 -1.42 8.63 -1.26
N ALA A 41 -2.67 8.27 -1.01
CA ALA A 41 -3.05 6.91 -0.68
C ALA A 41 -4.46 6.57 -1.17
N LEU A 42 -4.67 5.28 -1.43
CA LEU A 42 -5.96 4.68 -1.74
C LEU A 42 -6.23 3.55 -0.75
N ASN A 43 -7.42 3.55 -0.17
CA ASN A 43 -7.98 2.41 0.57
C ASN A 43 -9.26 1.94 -0.10
N VAL A 44 -9.45 0.61 -0.14
CA VAL A 44 -10.62 0.00 -0.80
C VAL A 44 -11.34 -0.90 0.20
N THR A 45 -12.53 -0.51 0.59
CA THR A 45 -13.45 -1.35 1.36
C THR A 45 -14.39 -2.12 0.43
N ASP A 46 -15.34 -2.86 0.96
CA ASP A 46 -16.33 -3.55 0.14
C ASP A 46 -17.31 -2.59 -0.53
N SER A 47 -17.56 -1.44 0.08
CA SER A 47 -18.53 -0.44 -0.38
C SER A 47 -17.93 0.87 -0.87
N LEU A 48 -16.69 1.19 -0.49
CA LEU A 48 -16.10 2.52 -0.70
C LEU A 48 -14.72 2.45 -1.33
N PHE A 49 -14.38 3.53 -2.04
CA PHE A 49 -13.04 3.99 -2.30
C PHE A 49 -12.76 5.18 -1.38
N ILE A 50 -11.63 5.16 -0.70
CA ILE A 50 -11.20 6.24 0.17
C ILE A 50 -9.84 6.71 -0.32
N VAL A 51 -9.79 7.96 -0.71
CA VAL A 51 -8.60 8.59 -1.30
C VAL A 51 -8.08 9.63 -0.33
N GLU A 52 -6.78 9.61 -0.09
CA GLU A 52 -6.10 10.65 0.66
C GLU A 52 -5.46 11.65 -0.30
N ASP A 53 -5.80 12.92 -0.13
CA ASP A 53 -5.23 14.05 -0.86
C ASP A 53 -4.77 15.13 0.13
N LYS A 54 -3.45 15.30 0.29
CA LYS A 54 -2.83 16.35 1.13
C LYS A 54 -3.40 16.45 2.55
N GLY A 55 -3.60 15.30 3.18
CA GLY A 55 -4.12 15.20 4.54
C GLY A 55 -5.63 15.37 4.65
N VAL A 56 -6.34 15.42 3.53
CA VAL A 56 -7.79 15.34 3.45
C VAL A 56 -8.20 13.98 2.93
N MET A 57 -9.19 13.38 3.54
CA MET A 57 -9.77 12.14 3.08
C MET A 57 -11.03 12.43 2.29
N LEU A 58 -11.13 11.84 1.09
CA LEU A 58 -12.33 11.85 0.28
C LEU A 58 -12.85 10.44 0.13
N SER A 59 -14.17 10.28 0.15
CA SER A 59 -14.81 8.98 -0.02
C SER A 59 -15.75 8.99 -1.20
N PHE A 60 -15.67 7.90 -1.95
CA PHE A 60 -16.50 7.63 -3.13
C PHE A 60 -17.13 6.25 -3.01
N ASN A 61 -18.32 6.07 -3.53
CA ASN A 61 -18.92 4.74 -3.64
C ASN A 61 -18.24 3.91 -4.75
N LYS A 62 -18.67 2.67 -4.95
CA LYS A 62 -18.08 1.78 -5.96
C LYS A 62 -18.36 2.19 -7.41
N ARG A 63 -19.23 3.15 -7.65
CA ARG A 63 -19.47 3.72 -8.98
C ARG A 63 -18.62 4.96 -9.24
N GLY A 64 -17.94 5.50 -8.18
CA GLY A 64 -17.17 6.72 -8.24
C GLY A 64 -17.94 7.96 -7.82
N ASP A 65 -19.23 7.85 -7.41
CA ASP A 65 -19.99 9.00 -6.93
C ASP A 65 -19.40 9.49 -5.60
N PHE A 66 -19.18 10.78 -5.47
CA PHE A 66 -18.66 11.41 -4.27
C PHE A 66 -19.66 11.32 -3.11
N LEU A 67 -19.17 10.99 -1.93
CA LEU A 67 -20.00 10.87 -0.74
C LEU A 67 -19.69 11.94 0.29
N PHE A 68 -18.41 12.14 0.61
CA PHE A 68 -17.98 13.11 1.61
C PHE A 68 -16.48 13.43 1.52
N SER A 69 -16.10 14.51 2.22
CA SER A 69 -14.72 14.92 2.43
C SER A 69 -14.51 15.36 3.86
N THR A 70 -13.34 15.07 4.43
CA THR A 70 -12.94 15.57 5.74
C THR A 70 -12.40 17.01 5.70
N CYS A 71 -12.46 17.69 4.57
CA CYS A 71 -11.97 19.07 4.41
C CYS A 71 -12.56 20.03 5.45
N SER A 72 -13.84 19.88 5.76
CA SER A 72 -14.53 20.70 6.77
C SER A 72 -14.13 20.42 8.22
N LEU A 73 -13.41 19.31 8.46
CA LEU A 73 -12.90 18.91 9.76
C LEU A 73 -11.43 19.31 9.96
N GLN A 74 -10.79 19.90 8.95
CA GLN A 74 -9.44 20.43 9.03
C GLN A 74 -9.45 21.86 9.49
N GLY A 75 -8.80 22.15 10.63
CA GLY A 75 -8.82 23.50 11.19
C GLY A 75 -8.14 23.61 12.54
N GLU A 76 -8.37 24.73 13.22
CA GLU A 76 -7.82 25.03 14.54
C GLU A 76 -8.81 24.84 15.67
N GLY A 77 -10.03 24.47 15.38
CA GLY A 77 -11.10 24.24 16.36
C GLY A 77 -10.76 23.07 17.32
N PRO A 78 -11.50 22.97 18.42
CA PRO A 78 -11.25 21.94 19.45
C PRO A 78 -11.52 20.52 18.95
N HIS A 79 -12.38 20.39 17.95
CA HIS A 79 -12.80 19.12 17.35
C HIS A 79 -12.21 18.90 15.95
N ASP A 80 -11.36 19.82 15.49
CA ASP A 80 -10.71 19.73 14.19
C ASP A 80 -9.36 19.05 14.34
N TYR A 81 -8.90 18.39 13.26
CA TYR A 81 -7.51 18.01 13.13
C TYR A 81 -6.76 19.11 12.35
N TYR A 82 -5.52 19.39 12.75
CA TYR A 82 -4.71 20.43 12.12
C TYR A 82 -4.03 19.92 10.83
N SER A 83 -3.43 18.73 10.93
CA SER A 83 -2.81 18.05 9.80
C SER A 83 -3.08 16.57 9.95
N GLY A 84 -3.96 16.05 9.13
CA GLY A 84 -4.19 14.62 9.01
C GLY A 84 -2.95 13.98 8.40
N MET A 85 -2.15 13.30 9.24
CA MET A 85 -1.00 12.55 8.76
C MET A 85 -1.38 11.17 8.29
N ASP A 86 -2.43 10.63 8.88
CA ASP A 86 -3.00 9.35 8.52
C ASP A 86 -4.39 9.16 9.14
N PHE A 87 -5.18 8.29 8.56
CA PHE A 87 -6.49 7.95 9.07
C PHE A 87 -6.76 6.45 8.91
N THR A 88 -7.70 5.95 9.68
CA THR A 88 -8.19 4.57 9.56
C THR A 88 -9.70 4.51 9.72
N LEU A 89 -10.31 3.50 9.10
CA LEU A 89 -11.69 3.15 9.35
C LEU A 89 -11.75 2.18 10.52
N LEU A 90 -12.58 2.49 11.49
CA LEU A 90 -12.89 1.62 12.59
C LEU A 90 -13.98 0.61 12.19
N PRO A 91 -14.12 -0.53 12.89
CA PRO A 91 -15.05 -1.59 12.53
C PRO A 91 -16.51 -1.14 12.36
N GLU A 92 -16.96 -0.14 13.11
CA GLU A 92 -18.32 0.39 13.07
C GLU A 92 -18.55 1.43 11.95
N GLY A 93 -17.53 1.66 11.11
CA GLY A 93 -17.58 2.69 10.06
C GLY A 93 -17.22 4.08 10.56
N ASN A 94 -16.86 4.24 11.82
CA ASN A 94 -16.28 5.46 12.35
C ASN A 94 -14.89 5.69 11.75
N ILE A 95 -14.44 6.93 11.79
CA ILE A 95 -13.15 7.34 11.26
C ILE A 95 -12.28 7.81 12.41
N GLU A 96 -11.04 7.35 12.44
CA GLU A 96 -10.03 7.85 13.36
C GLU A 96 -8.93 8.53 12.56
N VAL A 97 -8.62 9.79 12.89
CA VAL A 97 -7.60 10.61 12.24
C VAL A 97 -6.44 10.80 13.20
N PHE A 98 -5.22 10.55 12.74
CA PHE A 98 -4.00 10.87 13.47
C PHE A 98 -3.49 12.26 13.10
N ASP A 99 -3.61 13.19 14.04
CA ASP A 99 -3.01 14.53 13.96
C ASP A 99 -1.62 14.49 14.59
N ALA A 100 -0.59 14.36 13.73
CA ALA A 100 0.79 14.26 14.18
C ALA A 100 1.30 15.56 14.81
N VAL A 101 0.85 16.72 14.32
CA VAL A 101 1.28 18.02 14.83
C VAL A 101 0.85 18.23 16.26
N ARG A 102 -0.39 17.86 16.56
CA ARG A 102 -0.98 17.97 17.92
C ARG A 102 -0.80 16.71 18.76
N CYS A 103 -0.26 15.65 18.16
CA CYS A 103 -0.03 14.34 18.78
C CYS A 103 -1.30 13.78 19.41
N LYS A 104 -2.36 13.63 18.61
CA LYS A 104 -3.67 13.16 19.06
C LYS A 104 -4.36 12.30 18.02
N LEU A 105 -5.25 11.44 18.49
CA LEU A 105 -6.23 10.73 17.66
C LEU A 105 -7.59 11.43 17.85
N LEU A 106 -8.26 11.71 16.74
CA LEU A 106 -9.62 12.24 16.74
C LEU A 106 -10.52 11.21 16.07
N SER A 107 -11.63 10.91 16.73
CA SER A 107 -12.64 10.01 16.20
C SER A 107 -13.88 10.78 15.76
N TYR A 108 -14.39 10.41 14.59
CA TYR A 108 -15.62 10.92 14.00
C TYR A 108 -16.52 9.73 13.67
N ASN A 109 -17.83 9.90 13.79
CA ASN A 109 -18.77 8.89 13.36
C ASN A 109 -18.90 8.86 11.82
N LYS A 110 -19.68 7.93 11.29
CA LYS A 110 -19.90 7.78 9.84
C LYS A 110 -20.59 8.99 9.19
N GLU A 111 -21.23 9.85 9.99
CA GLU A 111 -21.79 11.13 9.57
C GLU A 111 -20.80 12.31 9.76
N PHE A 112 -19.52 12.03 10.08
CA PHE A 112 -18.46 13.02 10.31
C PHE A 112 -18.68 13.96 11.49
N GLN A 113 -19.52 13.58 12.42
CA GLN A 113 -19.66 14.29 13.68
C GLN A 113 -18.55 13.84 14.63
N TYR A 114 -17.97 14.78 15.35
CA TYR A 114 -16.96 14.53 16.36
C TYR A 114 -17.47 13.59 17.45
N VAL A 115 -16.68 12.58 17.78
CA VAL A 115 -16.96 11.60 18.84
C VAL A 115 -16.03 11.80 20.02
N SER A 116 -14.72 11.77 19.78
CA SER A 116 -13.74 11.83 20.86
C SER A 116 -12.36 12.29 20.37
N THR A 117 -11.56 12.74 21.32
CA THR A 117 -10.14 13.01 21.14
C THR A 117 -9.34 12.24 22.16
N TYR A 118 -8.28 11.57 21.70
CA TYR A 118 -7.33 10.92 22.56
C TYR A 118 -5.95 11.56 22.38
N LYS A 119 -5.35 12.04 23.48
CA LYS A 119 -4.03 12.68 23.45
C LYS A 119 -2.95 11.61 23.59
N LEU A 120 -2.06 11.56 22.61
CA LEU A 120 -0.95 10.63 22.57
C LEU A 120 0.30 11.19 23.26
N PRO A 121 1.12 10.33 23.84
CA PRO A 121 2.45 10.72 24.33
C PRO A 121 3.39 11.04 23.15
N LYS A 122 4.33 11.97 23.35
CA LYS A 122 5.19 12.45 22.26
C LYS A 122 6.25 11.45 21.80
N ASP A 123 6.55 10.45 22.59
CA ASP A 123 7.50 9.36 22.26
C ASP A 123 6.98 8.40 21.18
N ILE A 124 5.69 8.52 20.82
CA ILE A 124 5.14 7.90 19.63
C ILE A 124 5.82 8.39 18.35
N LEU A 125 6.18 9.66 18.29
CA LEU A 125 6.81 10.27 17.12
C LEU A 125 8.28 9.83 16.95
N PRO A 126 8.80 9.78 15.73
CA PRO A 126 8.14 10.06 14.46
C PRO A 126 7.26 8.89 13.97
N VAL A 127 6.25 9.19 13.15
CA VAL A 127 5.30 8.21 12.60
C VAL A 127 5.14 8.49 11.10
N SER A 128 5.13 7.45 10.30
CA SER A 128 4.81 7.50 8.85
C SER A 128 3.44 6.92 8.51
N GLY A 129 2.78 6.29 9.47
CA GLY A 129 1.45 5.72 9.34
C GLY A 129 1.02 5.02 10.63
N TYR A 130 -0.28 4.70 10.71
CA TYR A 130 -0.78 3.92 11.83
C TYR A 130 -1.92 2.99 11.41
N LEU A 131 -2.15 1.95 12.21
CA LEU A 131 -3.23 0.98 12.03
C LEU A 131 -4.03 0.83 13.33
N TYR A 132 -5.34 0.73 13.20
CA TYR A 132 -6.21 0.24 14.25
C TYR A 132 -6.08 -1.29 14.34
N LEU A 133 -5.80 -1.81 15.52
CA LEU A 133 -5.73 -3.26 15.77
C LEU A 133 -6.93 -3.74 16.56
N SER A 134 -7.31 -2.98 17.58
CA SER A 134 -8.46 -3.22 18.45
C SER A 134 -8.81 -1.94 19.22
N ASP A 135 -9.85 -1.98 20.04
CA ASP A 135 -10.23 -0.82 20.88
C ASP A 135 -9.08 -0.36 21.77
N ASP A 136 -8.27 -1.26 22.28
CA ASP A 136 -7.13 -0.92 23.13
C ASP A 136 -5.81 -0.74 22.38
N TYR A 137 -5.64 -1.31 21.18
CA TYR A 137 -4.32 -1.29 20.53
C TYR A 137 -4.30 -0.51 19.24
N ARG A 138 -3.23 0.31 19.09
CA ARG A 138 -2.83 0.95 17.83
C ARG A 138 -1.41 0.58 17.50
N LEU A 139 -1.15 0.30 16.23
CA LEU A 139 0.20 0.10 15.71
C LEU A 139 0.65 1.39 15.02
N PHE A 140 1.69 2.01 15.54
CA PHE A 140 2.33 3.15 14.88
C PHE A 140 3.53 2.65 14.09
N ILE A 141 3.58 3.10 12.83
CA ILE A 141 4.54 2.67 11.84
C ILE A 141 5.53 3.79 11.63
N ASN A 142 6.81 3.50 11.76
CA ASN A 142 7.90 4.36 11.34
C ASN A 142 8.79 3.60 10.36
N LYS A 143 9.76 4.28 9.77
CA LYS A 143 10.66 3.76 8.73
C LYS A 143 11.18 2.35 8.99
N ASN A 144 11.65 2.09 10.21
CA ASN A 144 12.31 0.83 10.58
C ASN A 144 11.76 0.23 11.88
N GLU A 145 10.71 0.81 12.43
CA GLU A 145 10.17 0.38 13.71
C GLU A 145 8.65 0.32 13.70
N LEU A 146 8.11 -0.58 14.49
CA LEU A 146 6.69 -0.69 14.78
C LEU A 146 6.52 -0.47 16.29
N LYS A 147 5.62 0.43 16.69
CA LYS A 147 5.30 0.71 18.09
C LYS A 147 3.88 0.24 18.39
N LEU A 148 3.75 -0.71 19.30
CA LEU A 148 2.44 -1.12 19.82
C LEU A 148 2.05 -0.19 20.99
N PHE A 149 1.00 0.55 20.78
CA PHE A 149 0.47 1.48 21.77
C PHE A 149 -0.81 0.93 22.40
N SER A 150 -0.91 0.94 23.74
CA SER A 150 -2.15 0.66 24.47
C SER A 150 -2.84 1.96 24.82
N VAL A 151 -4.10 2.07 24.39
CA VAL A 151 -4.97 3.22 24.69
C VAL A 151 -5.30 3.27 26.17
N SER A 152 -5.64 2.13 26.77
CA SER A 152 -6.01 2.05 28.18
C SER A 152 -4.85 2.36 29.13
N GLU A 153 -3.61 1.98 28.76
CA GLU A 153 -2.42 2.27 29.56
C GLU A 153 -1.73 3.59 29.19
N ASN A 154 -2.17 4.23 28.11
CA ASN A 154 -1.59 5.46 27.56
C ASN A 154 -0.07 5.41 27.38
N LYS A 155 0.43 4.30 26.86
CA LYS A 155 1.88 4.12 26.63
C LYS A 155 2.18 3.12 25.51
N ILE A 156 3.41 3.19 24.99
CA ILE A 156 3.99 2.16 24.15
C ILE A 156 4.23 0.92 25.03
N VAL A 157 3.62 -0.21 24.67
CA VAL A 157 3.72 -1.47 25.44
C VAL A 157 4.71 -2.45 24.83
N ASP A 158 5.01 -2.31 23.54
CA ASP A 158 6.08 -3.05 22.86
C ASP A 158 6.58 -2.31 21.62
N MET A 159 7.77 -2.66 21.19
CA MET A 159 8.38 -2.10 19.99
C MET A 159 9.15 -3.19 19.24
N TYR A 160 8.93 -3.25 17.94
CA TYR A 160 9.70 -4.09 17.04
C TYR A 160 10.66 -3.20 16.25
N GLU A 161 11.94 -3.45 16.39
CA GLU A 161 12.99 -2.81 15.64
C GLU A 161 13.68 -3.84 14.75
N GLU A 162 13.71 -3.62 13.45
CA GLU A 162 14.45 -4.49 12.57
C GLU A 162 15.94 -4.16 12.64
N LEU A 163 16.66 -5.04 13.31
CA LEU A 163 18.11 -4.95 13.46
C LEU A 163 18.79 -5.30 12.14
N GLY A 164 19.16 -4.31 11.34
CA GLY A 164 20.04 -4.61 10.21
C GLY A 164 20.09 -3.64 9.06
N ILE A 165 19.05 -2.89 8.78
CA ILE A 165 19.03 -1.91 7.69
C ILE A 165 18.66 -0.54 8.27
N PRO A 166 19.63 0.24 8.78
CA PRO A 166 19.35 1.56 9.31
C PRO A 166 18.96 2.50 8.15
N HIS A 167 17.88 3.26 8.37
CA HIS A 167 17.43 4.36 7.52
C HIS A 167 16.74 4.01 6.19
N PHE A 168 16.45 2.74 5.90
CA PHE A 168 15.56 2.38 4.80
C PHE A 168 14.10 2.43 5.28
N ASN A 169 13.20 2.94 4.43
CA ASN A 169 11.75 2.82 4.66
C ASN A 169 11.30 1.36 4.45
N ILE A 170 11.59 0.50 5.42
CA ILE A 170 11.24 -0.92 5.36
C ILE A 170 9.73 -1.08 5.50
N PHE A 171 9.15 -0.30 6.42
CA PHE A 171 7.73 -0.29 6.66
C PHE A 171 7.09 0.95 6.05
N ASN A 172 6.00 0.74 5.34
CA ASN A 172 5.07 1.79 5.00
C ASN A 172 3.64 1.26 5.21
N LYS A 173 2.67 2.15 5.36
CA LYS A 173 1.27 1.75 5.61
C LYS A 173 0.72 0.86 4.50
N ASN A 174 1.06 1.13 3.25
CA ASN A 174 0.57 0.36 2.10
C ASN A 174 1.13 -1.07 2.07
N GLY A 175 2.23 -1.34 2.79
CA GLY A 175 2.77 -2.67 2.98
C GLY A 175 1.98 -3.54 3.96
N PHE A 176 1.00 -2.98 4.68
CA PHE A 176 0.18 -3.72 5.62
C PHE A 176 -1.15 -4.10 4.99
N GLN A 177 -1.47 -5.39 5.03
CA GLN A 177 -2.73 -5.94 4.53
C GLN A 177 -3.49 -6.58 5.67
N VAL A 178 -4.69 -6.11 5.93
CA VAL A 178 -5.58 -6.69 6.95
C VAL A 178 -6.54 -7.66 6.28
N LYS A 179 -6.54 -8.93 6.72
CA LYS A 179 -7.42 -9.98 6.21
C LYS A 179 -8.06 -10.71 7.40
N GLY A 180 -9.31 -10.43 7.68
CA GLY A 180 -9.95 -10.90 8.90
C GLY A 180 -9.23 -10.37 10.15
N ASN A 181 -8.79 -11.28 11.00
CA ASN A 181 -8.04 -10.96 12.22
C ASN A 181 -6.51 -11.01 12.02
N SER A 182 -6.03 -11.34 10.83
CA SER A 182 -4.61 -11.41 10.52
C SER A 182 -4.12 -10.13 9.83
N ILE A 183 -2.91 -9.72 10.17
CA ILE A 183 -2.22 -8.58 9.57
C ILE A 183 -0.98 -9.12 8.90
N PHE A 184 -0.87 -8.85 7.61
CA PHE A 184 0.27 -9.25 6.81
C PHE A 184 1.13 -8.06 6.48
N VAL A 185 2.44 -8.28 6.39
CA VAL A 185 3.43 -7.21 6.21
C VAL A 185 4.34 -7.52 5.02
N SER A 186 4.31 -6.64 4.04
CA SER A 186 5.28 -6.57 2.96
C SER A 186 6.36 -5.55 3.34
N THR A 187 7.52 -6.04 3.74
CA THR A 187 8.69 -5.19 3.96
C THR A 187 9.41 -4.91 2.65
N LYS A 188 9.97 -3.72 2.47
CA LYS A 188 10.81 -3.44 1.31
C LYS A 188 12.18 -4.10 1.44
N HIS A 189 12.83 -4.36 0.30
CA HIS A 189 14.19 -4.90 0.16
C HIS A 189 14.40 -6.34 0.65
N GLN A 190 13.42 -6.94 1.30
CA GLN A 190 13.51 -8.32 1.78
C GLN A 190 12.65 -9.24 0.93
N ASN A 191 13.10 -10.46 0.76
CA ASN A 191 12.39 -11.49 0.00
C ASN A 191 11.27 -12.17 0.80
N TYR A 192 11.07 -11.77 2.06
CA TYR A 192 10.08 -12.39 2.95
C TYR A 192 8.79 -11.59 3.02
N TYR A 193 7.69 -12.31 3.12
CA TYR A 193 6.37 -11.81 3.46
C TYR A 193 5.99 -12.31 4.84
N TYR A 194 5.52 -11.41 5.69
CA TYR A 194 5.35 -11.70 7.12
C TYR A 194 3.88 -11.65 7.52
N GLU A 195 3.56 -12.37 8.58
CA GLU A 195 2.37 -12.16 9.41
C GLU A 195 2.81 -11.43 10.68
N LEU A 196 2.11 -10.33 11.01
CA LEU A 196 2.27 -9.61 12.26
C LEU A 196 1.38 -10.25 13.31
N ILE A 197 1.98 -10.70 14.39
CA ILE A 197 1.29 -11.31 15.52
C ILE A 197 1.37 -10.34 16.70
N VAL A 198 0.22 -10.12 17.33
CA VAL A 198 0.14 -9.39 18.60
C VAL A 198 -0.37 -10.36 19.67
N ASP A 199 0.53 -10.84 20.52
CA ASP A 199 0.20 -11.74 21.63
C ASP A 199 0.65 -11.15 22.95
N LYS A 200 -0.26 -11.05 23.93
CA LYS A 200 0.00 -10.55 25.29
C LYS A 200 0.87 -9.28 25.33
N LYS A 201 0.54 -8.31 24.47
CA LYS A 201 1.25 -7.03 24.30
C LYS A 201 2.65 -7.17 23.68
N LYS A 202 2.93 -8.25 22.96
CA LYS A 202 4.16 -8.44 22.23
C LYS A 202 3.92 -8.44 20.73
N LEU A 203 4.84 -7.80 20.01
CA LEU A 203 4.89 -7.79 18.56
C LEU A 203 5.87 -8.87 18.08
N GLU A 204 5.41 -9.67 17.12
CA GLU A 204 6.27 -10.64 16.42
C GLU A 204 5.98 -10.58 14.93
N LEU A 205 7.03 -10.55 14.11
CA LEU A 205 6.93 -10.77 12.67
C LEU A 205 7.32 -12.21 12.35
N ARG A 206 6.36 -12.99 11.89
CA ARG A 206 6.58 -14.37 11.48
C ARG A 206 6.63 -14.47 9.97
N ALA A 207 7.78 -14.83 9.40
CA ALA A 207 7.88 -15.08 7.96
C ALA A 207 6.99 -16.26 7.55
N ILE A 208 6.08 -16.01 6.60
CA ILE A 208 5.12 -16.99 6.09
C ILE A 208 5.43 -17.43 4.66
N CYS A 209 6.04 -16.55 3.86
CA CYS A 209 6.43 -16.82 2.49
C CYS A 209 7.81 -16.21 2.20
N GLU A 210 8.65 -16.97 1.48
CA GLU A 210 9.93 -16.52 0.93
C GLU A 210 9.81 -16.51 -0.59
N PHE A 211 10.16 -15.39 -1.21
CA PHE A 211 10.29 -15.23 -2.66
C PHE A 211 11.75 -15.46 -3.05
N ASP A 212 12.01 -16.54 -3.76
CA ASP A 212 13.36 -16.97 -4.12
C ASP A 212 13.62 -16.75 -5.62
N PHE A 213 14.59 -15.91 -5.91
CA PHE A 213 15.03 -15.56 -7.28
C PHE A 213 16.38 -16.20 -7.64
N GLY A 214 16.89 -17.09 -6.80
CA GLY A 214 18.22 -17.69 -6.91
C GLY A 214 19.30 -16.88 -6.20
N ASP A 215 20.42 -17.55 -5.87
CA ASP A 215 21.48 -17.01 -5.00
C ASP A 215 22.12 -15.73 -5.53
N GLU A 216 22.23 -15.58 -6.86
CA GLU A 216 22.79 -14.36 -7.45
C GLU A 216 21.86 -13.15 -7.26
N ALA A 217 20.56 -13.36 -7.38
CA ALA A 217 19.57 -12.30 -7.34
C ALA A 217 19.06 -12.00 -5.94
N ASN A 218 18.99 -13.02 -5.07
CA ASN A 218 18.55 -12.81 -3.70
C ASN A 218 19.49 -11.86 -2.97
N LEU A 219 18.89 -10.96 -2.21
CA LEU A 219 19.63 -10.07 -1.33
C LEU A 219 19.94 -10.80 -0.03
N ASP A 220 21.22 -10.99 0.29
CA ASP A 220 21.63 -11.41 1.62
C ASP A 220 21.76 -10.18 2.52
N LEU A 221 20.90 -10.08 3.51
CA LEU A 221 20.94 -8.98 4.47
C LEU A 221 22.24 -8.98 5.32
N ALA A 222 22.92 -10.12 5.42
CA ALA A 222 24.21 -10.20 6.09
C ALA A 222 25.31 -9.43 5.34
N ASP A 223 25.18 -9.29 4.01
CA ASP A 223 26.10 -8.52 3.17
C ASP A 223 25.86 -7.01 3.25
N PHE A 224 24.74 -6.60 3.85
CA PHE A 224 24.42 -5.20 3.99
C PHE A 224 25.22 -4.55 5.11
N PRO A 225 26.03 -3.53 4.82
CA PRO A 225 26.79 -2.84 5.84
C PRO A 225 25.85 -2.06 6.76
N LYS A 226 25.86 -2.43 8.05
CA LYS A 226 25.04 -1.76 9.07
C LYS A 226 25.47 -0.31 9.28
N GLY A 227 24.52 0.56 9.56
CA GLY A 227 24.80 1.94 9.97
C GLY A 227 25.10 2.92 8.83
N LYS A 228 24.76 2.58 7.59
CA LYS A 228 24.89 3.49 6.44
C LYS A 228 23.58 4.24 6.19
N ASP A 229 23.65 5.38 5.50
CA ASP A 229 22.49 6.17 5.12
C ASP A 229 21.79 5.62 3.86
N GLU A 230 20.62 6.16 3.55
CA GLU A 230 19.82 5.77 2.40
C GLU A 230 20.57 5.91 1.07
N ARG A 231 21.41 6.95 0.92
CA ARG A 231 22.20 7.18 -0.29
C ARG A 231 23.23 6.08 -0.53
N PHE A 232 23.78 5.54 0.54
CA PHE A 232 24.71 4.40 0.44
C PHE A 232 24.01 3.18 -0.15
N TYR A 233 22.79 2.89 0.30
CA TYR A 233 22.03 1.72 -0.19
C TYR A 233 21.59 1.89 -1.64
N LEU A 234 21.11 3.07 -2.03
CA LEU A 234 20.83 3.35 -3.44
C LEU A 234 22.05 3.09 -4.31
N LYS A 235 23.20 3.62 -3.91
CA LYS A 235 24.47 3.37 -4.59
C LYS A 235 24.90 1.90 -4.57
N TYR A 236 24.54 1.15 -3.52
CA TYR A 236 24.81 -0.29 -3.47
C TYR A 236 24.05 -1.01 -4.59
N PHE A 237 22.78 -0.74 -4.79
CA PHE A 237 22.01 -1.35 -5.86
C PHE A 237 22.47 -0.88 -7.24
N ASP A 238 22.83 0.39 -7.42
CA ASP A 238 23.43 0.89 -8.67
C ASP A 238 24.70 0.12 -9.04
N ASN A 239 25.52 -0.21 -8.04
CA ASN A 239 26.75 -0.97 -8.23
C ASN A 239 26.54 -2.49 -8.30
N ASN A 240 25.40 -2.99 -7.88
CA ASN A 240 25.04 -4.40 -7.86
C ASN A 240 23.68 -4.62 -8.54
N PRO A 241 23.54 -4.29 -9.84
CA PRO A 241 22.25 -4.31 -10.52
C PRO A 241 21.61 -5.70 -10.58
N ARG A 242 22.40 -6.77 -10.38
CA ARG A 242 21.92 -8.15 -10.31
C ARG A 242 21.43 -8.59 -8.93
N LYS A 243 21.36 -7.68 -7.95
CA LYS A 243 20.65 -7.93 -6.69
C LYS A 243 19.22 -7.41 -6.79
N SER A 244 18.27 -8.23 -6.40
CA SER A 244 16.86 -7.87 -6.46
C SER A 244 16.50 -6.81 -5.43
N TYR A 245 16.03 -5.68 -5.90
CA TYR A 245 15.46 -4.63 -5.07
C TYR A 245 13.95 -4.83 -4.98
N VAL A 246 13.50 -5.57 -3.97
CA VAL A 246 12.08 -5.86 -3.78
C VAL A 246 11.34 -4.60 -3.33
N THR A 247 10.25 -4.28 -4.00
CA THR A 247 9.40 -3.12 -3.68
C THR A 247 8.15 -3.52 -2.93
N ASP A 248 7.37 -4.46 -3.46
CA ASP A 248 6.12 -4.90 -2.86
C ASP A 248 5.87 -6.39 -3.07
N LYS A 249 5.18 -6.99 -2.11
CA LYS A 249 4.76 -8.38 -2.12
C LYS A 249 3.30 -8.50 -1.72
N TYR A 250 2.61 -9.44 -2.36
CA TYR A 250 1.23 -9.76 -2.05
C TYR A 250 1.04 -11.28 -2.04
N VAL A 251 0.39 -11.77 -1.01
CA VAL A 251 0.08 -13.20 -0.86
C VAL A 251 -1.39 -13.35 -0.52
N ASP A 252 -2.10 -14.14 -1.31
CA ASP A 252 -3.46 -14.56 -1.00
C ASP A 252 -3.59 -16.10 -1.05
N ASP A 253 -4.80 -16.61 -0.94
CA ASP A 253 -5.05 -18.04 -0.89
C ASP A 253 -4.71 -18.77 -2.19
N GLU A 254 -4.67 -18.06 -3.33
CA GLU A 254 -4.40 -18.61 -4.64
C GLU A 254 -3.06 -18.12 -5.23
N ARG A 255 -2.59 -16.91 -4.85
CA ARG A 255 -1.51 -16.21 -5.54
C ARG A 255 -0.37 -15.81 -4.61
N ASN A 256 0.83 -15.84 -5.17
CA ASN A 256 2.01 -15.21 -4.61
C ASN A 256 2.56 -14.23 -5.66
N MET A 257 2.77 -12.99 -5.28
CA MET A 257 3.13 -11.91 -6.19
C MET A 257 4.24 -11.05 -5.59
N CYS A 258 5.21 -10.67 -6.42
CA CYS A 258 6.33 -9.84 -5.98
C CYS A 258 6.73 -8.88 -7.09
N PHE A 259 6.83 -7.60 -6.73
CA PHE A 259 7.41 -6.56 -7.59
C PHE A 259 8.84 -6.28 -7.14
N PHE A 260 9.76 -6.22 -8.08
CA PHE A 260 11.18 -5.94 -7.79
C PHE A 260 11.90 -5.35 -9.01
N ILE A 261 13.02 -4.69 -8.73
CA ILE A 261 13.95 -4.20 -9.75
C ILE A 261 15.17 -5.13 -9.77
N TYR A 262 15.59 -5.53 -10.94
CA TYR A 262 16.74 -6.37 -11.17
C TYR A 262 17.35 -6.02 -12.52
N ASP A 263 18.68 -5.89 -12.59
CA ASP A 263 19.41 -5.53 -13.81
C ASP A 263 18.79 -4.33 -14.57
N ASN A 264 18.44 -3.26 -13.81
CA ASN A 264 17.83 -2.05 -14.32
C ASN A 264 16.48 -2.23 -15.06
N LYS A 265 15.76 -3.30 -14.78
CA LYS A 265 14.41 -3.54 -15.27
C LYS A 265 13.45 -3.76 -14.13
N SER A 266 12.19 -3.44 -14.35
CA SER A 266 11.11 -3.75 -13.42
C SER A 266 10.57 -5.15 -13.70
N TYR A 267 10.44 -5.94 -12.65
CA TYR A 267 9.96 -7.31 -12.71
C TYR A 267 8.70 -7.49 -11.88
N PHE A 268 7.84 -8.37 -12.37
CA PHE A 268 6.68 -8.89 -11.66
C PHE A 268 6.72 -10.41 -11.65
N ALA A 269 6.97 -11.00 -10.49
CA ALA A 269 6.88 -12.44 -10.28
C ALA A 269 5.44 -12.79 -9.89
N TYR A 270 4.82 -13.69 -10.63
CA TYR A 270 3.44 -14.11 -10.46
C TYR A 270 3.33 -15.62 -10.40
N GLN A 271 2.80 -16.11 -9.29
CA GLN A 271 2.39 -17.50 -9.15
C GLN A 271 0.89 -17.54 -8.88
N ASN A 272 0.16 -18.34 -9.66
CA ASN A 272 -1.21 -18.73 -9.36
C ASN A 272 -1.25 -20.25 -9.15
N ARG A 273 -1.47 -20.67 -7.90
CA ARG A 273 -1.46 -22.09 -7.51
C ARG A 273 -2.60 -22.86 -8.14
N ARG A 274 -3.77 -22.24 -8.27
CA ARG A 274 -4.96 -22.85 -8.86
C ARG A 274 -4.80 -23.13 -10.34
N MET A 275 -4.17 -22.21 -11.07
CA MET A 275 -3.98 -22.29 -12.51
C MET A 275 -2.66 -22.98 -12.89
N GLY A 276 -1.79 -23.29 -11.92
CA GLY A 276 -0.46 -23.84 -12.19
C GLY A 276 0.49 -22.86 -12.88
N ILE A 277 0.25 -21.56 -12.78
CA ILE A 277 1.11 -20.52 -13.35
C ILE A 277 2.23 -20.23 -12.35
N ASN A 278 3.48 -20.18 -12.85
CA ASN A 278 4.64 -19.69 -12.12
C ASN A 278 5.57 -19.01 -13.14
N GLN A 279 5.48 -17.68 -13.24
CA GLN A 279 6.13 -16.92 -14.29
C GLN A 279 6.65 -15.59 -13.77
N VAL A 280 7.74 -15.14 -14.37
CA VAL A 280 8.31 -13.81 -14.16
C VAL A 280 8.13 -12.98 -15.43
N TYR A 281 7.65 -11.78 -15.26
CA TYR A 281 7.50 -10.79 -16.32
C TYR A 281 8.42 -9.61 -16.07
N TYR A 282 8.89 -8.97 -17.13
CA TYR A 282 9.69 -7.75 -17.01
C TYR A 282 9.18 -6.64 -17.93
N ASN A 283 9.36 -5.39 -17.49
CA ASN A 283 9.24 -4.20 -18.32
C ASN A 283 10.59 -3.48 -18.36
N GLU A 284 10.92 -2.92 -19.51
CA GLU A 284 12.02 -1.96 -19.57
C GLU A 284 11.56 -0.64 -18.94
N ILE A 285 12.40 -0.07 -18.05
CA ILE A 285 12.05 1.15 -17.30
C ILE A 285 11.74 2.34 -18.23
N SER A 286 12.24 2.28 -19.49
CA SER A 286 12.01 3.29 -20.52
C SER A 286 10.67 3.15 -21.27
N THR A 287 9.93 2.06 -21.09
CA THR A 287 8.64 1.87 -21.75
C THR A 287 7.51 2.53 -20.98
N GLN A 288 6.64 3.24 -21.69
CA GLN A 288 5.49 3.96 -21.10
C GLN A 288 4.39 3.03 -20.56
N GLU A 289 4.44 1.74 -20.90
CA GLU A 289 3.48 0.73 -20.42
C GLU A 289 3.93 0.22 -19.05
N GLN A 290 3.48 0.89 -18.01
CA GLN A 290 3.88 0.55 -16.65
C GLN A 290 2.72 -0.05 -15.86
N PHE A 291 2.54 -1.38 -15.95
CA PHE A 291 1.94 -2.09 -14.84
C PHE A 291 2.97 -2.08 -13.70
N MET A 292 2.94 -1.03 -12.89
CA MET A 292 3.88 -0.86 -11.78
C MET A 292 3.11 -0.40 -10.55
N LEU A 293 3.42 -1.04 -9.41
CA LEU A 293 3.06 -0.59 -8.08
C LEU A 293 1.58 -0.20 -7.91
N ALA A 294 0.74 -1.21 -7.76
CA ALA A 294 -0.66 -0.97 -7.37
C ALA A 294 -0.72 -0.11 -6.10
N ASN A 295 -1.58 0.91 -6.10
CA ASN A 295 -1.83 1.71 -4.90
C ASN A 295 -2.49 0.87 -3.80
N PHE A 296 -3.22 -0.19 -4.19
CA PHE A 296 -3.90 -1.07 -3.27
C PHE A 296 -4.15 -2.45 -3.90
N TYR A 297 -4.12 -3.51 -3.08
CA TYR A 297 -4.48 -4.87 -3.48
C TYR A 297 -5.54 -5.44 -2.54
N LYS A 298 -6.60 -6.00 -3.12
CA LYS A 298 -7.66 -6.67 -2.35
C LYS A 298 -8.34 -7.75 -3.20
N ASN A 299 -8.45 -8.96 -2.66
CA ASN A 299 -9.25 -10.05 -3.22
C ASN A 299 -8.99 -10.32 -4.72
N GLY A 300 -7.72 -10.38 -5.12
CA GLY A 300 -7.34 -10.64 -6.51
C GLY A 300 -7.49 -9.46 -7.45
N VAL A 301 -7.69 -8.26 -6.93
CA VAL A 301 -7.75 -7.04 -7.73
C VAL A 301 -6.65 -6.08 -7.30
N PHE A 302 -5.84 -5.64 -8.26
CA PHE A 302 -4.98 -4.49 -8.10
C PHE A 302 -5.74 -3.21 -8.48
N TYR A 303 -5.66 -2.22 -7.61
CA TYR A 303 -6.23 -0.90 -7.81
C TYR A 303 -5.10 0.10 -8.02
N TYR A 304 -5.14 0.81 -9.11
CA TYR A 304 -4.17 1.84 -9.46
C TYR A 304 -4.89 3.17 -9.70
N VAL A 305 -4.37 4.25 -9.15
CA VAL A 305 -4.89 5.60 -9.36
C VAL A 305 -4.05 6.28 -10.43
N SER A 306 -4.68 6.65 -11.54
CA SER A 306 -4.02 7.30 -12.67
C SER A 306 -4.63 8.66 -12.96
N GLU A 307 -3.79 9.63 -13.23
CA GLU A 307 -4.24 10.86 -13.87
C GLU A 307 -4.84 10.55 -15.26
N PRO A 308 -5.88 11.26 -15.69
CA PRO A 308 -6.54 11.04 -16.98
C PRO A 308 -5.58 10.97 -18.18
N LEU A 309 -4.57 11.82 -18.19
CA LEU A 309 -3.58 11.93 -19.26
C LEU A 309 -2.78 10.63 -19.50
N TYR A 310 -2.54 9.86 -18.43
CA TYR A 310 -1.71 8.63 -18.51
C TYR A 310 -2.52 7.37 -18.73
N LEU A 311 -3.86 7.44 -18.66
CA LEU A 311 -4.74 6.28 -18.71
C LEU A 311 -4.51 5.40 -19.94
N GLN A 312 -4.33 6.00 -21.12
CA GLN A 312 -4.13 5.28 -22.38
C GLN A 312 -2.88 4.40 -22.40
N PHE A 313 -1.87 4.70 -21.56
CA PHE A 313 -0.62 3.92 -21.47
C PHE A 313 -0.70 2.78 -20.44
N LEU A 314 -1.74 2.79 -19.62
CA LEU A 314 -1.87 1.86 -18.49
C LEU A 314 -2.92 0.76 -18.75
N VAL A 315 -3.76 0.91 -19.77
CA VAL A 315 -4.84 -0.03 -20.04
C VAL A 315 -4.67 -0.77 -21.35
N ASP A 316 -4.89 -2.06 -21.32
CA ASP A 316 -5.07 -2.90 -22.52
C ASP A 316 -6.57 -2.98 -22.84
N LYS A 317 -7.00 -2.29 -23.89
CA LYS A 317 -8.41 -2.24 -24.30
C LYS A 317 -8.98 -3.62 -24.66
N SER A 318 -8.14 -4.60 -25.02
CA SER A 318 -8.59 -5.97 -25.30
C SER A 318 -9.11 -6.71 -24.06
N LEU A 319 -8.72 -6.24 -22.85
CA LEU A 319 -9.15 -6.77 -21.55
C LEU A 319 -10.30 -5.97 -20.93
N MET A 320 -10.85 -4.99 -21.65
CA MET A 320 -11.90 -4.10 -21.16
C MET A 320 -13.26 -4.40 -21.75
N SER A 321 -14.32 -4.07 -21.00
CA SER A 321 -15.68 -4.03 -21.55
C SER A 321 -15.85 -2.83 -22.50
N LEU A 322 -16.85 -2.93 -23.41
CA LEU A 322 -17.22 -1.79 -24.26
C LEU A 322 -17.64 -0.56 -23.42
N GLU A 323 -18.29 -0.79 -22.28
CA GLU A 323 -18.66 0.28 -21.35
C GLU A 323 -17.44 1.02 -20.84
N ASP A 324 -16.40 0.29 -20.38
CA ASP A 324 -15.18 0.90 -19.85
C ASP A 324 -14.34 1.57 -20.95
N ILE A 325 -14.35 1.02 -22.18
CA ILE A 325 -13.71 1.67 -23.32
C ILE A 325 -14.39 3.02 -23.61
N ASN A 326 -15.73 3.08 -23.58
CA ASN A 326 -16.47 4.31 -23.78
C ASN A 326 -16.22 5.34 -22.66
N LYS A 327 -15.97 4.90 -21.43
CA LYS A 327 -15.58 5.80 -20.34
C LYS A 327 -14.30 6.58 -20.67
N ILE A 328 -13.32 5.95 -21.34
CA ILE A 328 -12.06 6.63 -21.72
C ILE A 328 -12.33 7.84 -22.61
N GLU A 329 -13.33 7.76 -23.50
CA GLU A 329 -13.68 8.85 -24.41
C GLU A 329 -14.38 10.03 -23.72
N LEU A 330 -14.94 9.80 -22.53
CA LEU A 330 -15.66 10.81 -21.75
C LEU A 330 -14.73 11.58 -20.78
N ILE A 331 -13.55 11.05 -20.48
CA ILE A 331 -12.61 11.62 -19.51
C ILE A 331 -11.96 12.88 -20.10
N ARG A 332 -11.90 13.94 -19.30
CA ARG A 332 -11.20 15.18 -19.58
C ARG A 332 -9.89 15.27 -18.80
N GLU A 333 -8.96 16.07 -19.27
CA GLU A 333 -7.66 16.25 -18.60
C GLU A 333 -7.79 16.89 -17.20
N ASP A 334 -8.86 17.65 -16.97
CA ASP A 334 -9.15 18.34 -15.71
C ASP A 334 -10.09 17.54 -14.77
N ASP A 335 -10.49 16.34 -15.17
CA ASP A 335 -11.24 15.44 -14.30
C ASP A 335 -10.34 14.87 -13.19
N ASN A 336 -10.99 14.38 -12.14
CA ASN A 336 -10.32 13.63 -11.09
C ASN A 336 -9.56 12.39 -11.64
N PRO A 337 -8.51 11.94 -10.94
CA PRO A 337 -7.85 10.70 -11.27
C PRO A 337 -8.84 9.52 -11.36
N VAL A 338 -8.50 8.58 -12.22
CA VAL A 338 -9.29 7.38 -12.48
C VAL A 338 -8.73 6.21 -11.68
N ILE A 339 -9.60 5.43 -11.05
CA ILE A 339 -9.19 4.15 -10.45
C ILE A 339 -9.27 3.07 -11.51
N ILE A 340 -8.12 2.50 -11.86
CA ILE A 340 -8.00 1.34 -12.74
C ILE A 340 -8.02 0.09 -11.86
N CYS A 341 -8.92 -0.85 -12.18
CA CYS A 341 -9.07 -2.12 -11.47
C CYS A 341 -8.57 -3.26 -12.36
N TYR A 342 -7.41 -3.84 -12.05
CA TYR A 342 -6.90 -5.02 -12.74
C TYR A 342 -7.32 -6.27 -11.96
N LYS A 343 -8.30 -6.99 -12.47
CA LYS A 343 -8.72 -8.27 -11.90
C LYS A 343 -7.77 -9.37 -12.38
N LEU A 344 -7.12 -10.04 -11.46
CA LEU A 344 -6.19 -11.13 -11.76
C LEU A 344 -6.91 -12.45 -12.04
N LYS A 345 -6.30 -13.26 -12.92
CA LYS A 345 -6.74 -14.64 -13.20
C LYS A 345 -6.61 -15.54 -11.98
#